data_3378614734b7a6126657ddff713bc0c0
#
_entry.id   3378614734b7a6126657ddff713bc0c0
#
_cell.length_a   1.000
_cell.length_b   1.000
_cell.length_c   1.000
_cell.angle_alpha   90.00
_cell.angle_beta   90.00
_cell.angle_gamma   90.00
#
_symmetry.space_group_name_H-M   'P 1'
#
loop_
_entity.id
_entity.type
_entity.pdbx_description
1 polymer ?
#
loop_
_entity_poly.entity_id
_entity_poly.type
_entity_poly.pdbx_seq_one_letter_code
_entity_poly.pdbx_strand_id
1 'polypeptide(L)'
;VALVNKLIPSKSAALPVGTVDYTRQYQDQFSNILRLYFNQVDSNSQSLLSNTGGRFLGFPYGSFLDTTDQVAGATTVAYAMRFNTTEYSNSVTIASKTAAFTASINNGGVLAGTVLTVATIAVGSVIYLGMQLTGVGVTAGTRVIAFVSGSGGVGTYTVSASQLVATVAMVGDLPSKLSAEFPGIYNLQASAELLNTGAGSQTVEIWIMRNGVN
;
A
#
# COMPACT_ATOMS: atom_id res chain seq x y z
N VAL A 1 -2.35 -0.97 -17.47
CA VAL A 1 -3.65 -1.57 -17.81
C VAL A 1 -3.50 -3.06 -17.55
N ALA A 2 -4.12 -3.58 -16.49
CA ALA A 2 -4.12 -5.00 -16.19
C ALA A 2 -4.92 -5.70 -17.30
N LEU A 3 -4.27 -6.63 -17.99
CA LEU A 3 -4.94 -7.54 -18.92
C LEU A 3 -5.87 -8.42 -18.08
N VAL A 4 -7.15 -8.15 -18.13
CA VAL A 4 -8.16 -9.06 -17.58
C VAL A 4 -8.18 -10.27 -18.47
N ASN A 5 -7.56 -11.38 -18.06
CA ASN A 5 -7.68 -12.67 -18.73
C ASN A 5 -9.14 -13.12 -18.62
N LYS A 6 -9.92 -12.85 -19.65
CA LYS A 6 -11.29 -13.32 -19.74
C LYS A 6 -11.26 -14.82 -20.05
N LEU A 7 -11.69 -15.62 -19.08
CA LEU A 7 -11.90 -17.04 -19.33
C LEU A 7 -12.96 -17.23 -20.41
N ILE A 8 -12.58 -17.91 -21.48
CA ILE A 8 -13.50 -18.30 -22.54
C ILE A 8 -14.04 -19.67 -22.15
N PRO A 9 -15.35 -19.83 -21.92
CA PRO A 9 -15.88 -21.14 -21.58
C PRO A 9 -15.59 -22.14 -22.69
N SER A 10 -15.03 -23.29 -22.32
CA SER A 10 -14.85 -24.39 -23.26
C SER A 10 -16.22 -24.89 -23.71
N LYS A 11 -16.44 -24.90 -25.02
CA LYS A 11 -17.65 -25.44 -25.61
C LYS A 11 -17.37 -26.87 -26.04
N SER A 12 -18.31 -27.78 -25.75
CA SER A 12 -18.21 -29.16 -26.24
C SER A 12 -18.00 -29.18 -27.74
N ALA A 13 -17.02 -29.97 -28.18
CA ALA A 13 -16.74 -30.12 -29.61
C ALA A 13 -17.87 -30.91 -30.28
N ALA A 14 -18.31 -30.45 -31.43
CA ALA A 14 -19.16 -31.25 -32.33
C ALA A 14 -18.28 -32.31 -32.98
N LEU A 15 -18.43 -33.55 -32.55
CA LEU A 15 -17.69 -34.67 -33.15
C LEU A 15 -18.33 -35.09 -34.46
N PRO A 16 -17.53 -35.47 -35.48
CA PRO A 16 -18.09 -35.98 -36.71
C PRO A 16 -18.80 -37.30 -36.51
N VAL A 17 -19.87 -37.52 -37.26
CA VAL A 17 -20.61 -38.78 -37.24
C VAL A 17 -19.80 -39.84 -38.00
N GLY A 18 -19.64 -41.02 -37.40
CA GLY A 18 -18.93 -42.12 -38.00
C GLY A 18 -19.55 -42.56 -39.34
N THR A 19 -18.69 -42.92 -40.26
CA THR A 19 -19.10 -43.54 -41.54
C THR A 19 -19.22 -45.05 -41.38
N VAL A 20 -19.99 -45.70 -42.25
CA VAL A 20 -20.17 -47.17 -42.23
C VAL A 20 -18.83 -47.89 -42.43
N ASP A 21 -17.96 -47.27 -43.25
CA ASP A 21 -16.61 -47.80 -43.51
C ASP A 21 -15.55 -46.92 -42.83
N TYR A 22 -14.45 -47.56 -42.39
CA TYR A 22 -13.30 -46.84 -41.84
C TYR A 22 -12.67 -45.97 -42.90
N THR A 23 -12.59 -44.66 -42.65
CA THR A 23 -11.86 -43.75 -43.53
C THR A 23 -10.78 -43.03 -42.70
N ARG A 24 -9.57 -42.95 -43.24
CA ARG A 24 -8.47 -42.24 -42.64
C ARG A 24 -8.81 -40.78 -42.38
N GLN A 25 -9.52 -40.17 -43.32
CA GLN A 25 -9.96 -38.78 -43.22
C GLN A 25 -10.86 -38.54 -41.99
N TYR A 26 -11.80 -39.43 -41.71
CA TYR A 26 -12.65 -39.36 -40.49
C TYR A 26 -11.80 -39.42 -39.24
N GLN A 27 -10.84 -40.35 -39.18
CA GLN A 27 -9.98 -40.53 -38.01
C GLN A 27 -9.10 -39.31 -37.77
N ASP A 28 -8.56 -38.72 -38.83
CA ASP A 28 -7.74 -37.51 -38.77
C ASP A 28 -8.56 -36.30 -38.29
N GLN A 29 -9.78 -36.14 -38.79
CA GLN A 29 -10.70 -35.08 -38.33
C GLN A 29 -11.09 -35.26 -36.87
N PHE A 30 -11.45 -36.46 -36.46
CA PHE A 30 -11.82 -36.79 -35.07
C PHE A 30 -10.67 -36.49 -34.11
N SER A 31 -9.47 -36.95 -34.43
CA SER A 31 -8.27 -36.71 -33.64
C SER A 31 -7.91 -35.23 -33.55
N ASN A 32 -8.08 -34.50 -34.66
CA ASN A 32 -7.79 -33.06 -34.67
C ASN A 32 -8.78 -32.26 -33.82
N ILE A 33 -10.08 -32.57 -33.88
CA ILE A 33 -11.11 -31.93 -33.07
C ILE A 33 -10.89 -32.21 -31.58
N LEU A 34 -10.58 -33.44 -31.21
CA LEU A 34 -10.27 -33.78 -29.80
C LEU A 34 -9.02 -33.05 -29.31
N ARG A 35 -7.96 -33.01 -30.12
CA ARG A 35 -6.74 -32.29 -29.75
C ARG A 35 -7.01 -30.81 -29.52
N LEU A 36 -7.76 -30.16 -30.38
CA LEU A 36 -8.13 -28.76 -30.25
C LEU A 36 -8.97 -28.51 -28.97
N TYR A 37 -9.90 -29.40 -28.69
CA TYR A 37 -10.72 -29.33 -27.48
C TYR A 37 -9.87 -29.46 -26.20
N PHE A 38 -8.98 -30.47 -26.14
CA PHE A 38 -8.11 -30.66 -24.99
C PHE A 38 -7.14 -29.48 -24.80
N ASN A 39 -6.56 -28.97 -25.89
CA ASN A 39 -5.71 -27.76 -25.82
C ASN A 39 -6.48 -26.57 -25.24
N GLN A 40 -7.75 -26.39 -25.58
CA GLN A 40 -8.59 -25.33 -25.02
C GLN A 40 -8.87 -25.56 -23.53
N VAL A 41 -9.15 -26.79 -23.11
CA VAL A 41 -9.36 -27.15 -21.71
C VAL A 41 -8.08 -26.91 -20.90
N ASP A 42 -6.94 -27.35 -21.41
CA ASP A 42 -5.64 -27.15 -20.75
C ASP A 42 -5.30 -25.66 -20.61
N SER A 43 -5.51 -24.88 -21.68
CA SER A 43 -5.29 -23.44 -21.66
C SER A 43 -6.18 -22.73 -20.60
N ASN A 44 -7.45 -23.13 -20.51
CA ASN A 44 -8.37 -22.60 -19.49
C ASN A 44 -7.94 -23.02 -18.07
N SER A 45 -7.51 -24.27 -17.90
CA SER A 45 -7.03 -24.79 -16.62
C SER A 45 -5.77 -24.07 -16.18
N GLN A 46 -4.80 -23.85 -17.08
CA GLN A 46 -3.60 -23.07 -16.81
C GLN A 46 -3.94 -21.61 -16.42
N SER A 47 -4.89 -21.00 -17.12
CA SER A 47 -5.34 -19.63 -16.78
C SER A 47 -6.02 -19.57 -15.41
N LEU A 48 -6.78 -20.59 -15.03
CA LEU A 48 -7.43 -20.69 -13.71
C LEU A 48 -6.44 -20.90 -12.58
N LEU A 49 -5.38 -21.66 -12.82
CA LEU A 49 -4.34 -22.00 -11.85
C LEU A 49 -3.19 -21.00 -11.80
N SER A 50 -3.16 -20.03 -12.71
CA SER A 50 -2.13 -19.00 -12.72
C SER A 50 -2.33 -17.98 -11.59
N ASN A 51 -1.25 -17.28 -11.21
CA ASN A 51 -1.29 -16.22 -10.19
C ASN A 51 -2.26 -15.07 -10.53
N THR A 52 -2.63 -14.93 -11.80
CA THR A 52 -3.61 -13.96 -12.29
C THR A 52 -4.97 -14.57 -12.61
N GLY A 53 -5.14 -15.85 -12.36
CA GLY A 53 -6.37 -16.60 -12.60
C GLY A 53 -7.46 -16.33 -11.56
N GLY A 54 -8.65 -16.83 -11.83
CA GLY A 54 -9.81 -16.62 -10.98
C GLY A 54 -9.77 -17.32 -9.62
N ARG A 55 -8.78 -18.20 -9.38
CA ARG A 55 -8.55 -18.85 -8.09
C ARG A 55 -7.07 -18.76 -7.74
N PHE A 56 -6.78 -18.02 -6.70
CA PHE A 56 -5.43 -17.97 -6.14
C PHE A 56 -5.09 -19.32 -5.49
N LEU A 57 -3.90 -19.83 -5.75
CA LEU A 57 -3.32 -20.93 -4.97
C LEU A 57 -3.04 -20.52 -3.51
N GLY A 58 -3.08 -19.22 -3.21
CA GLY A 58 -3.07 -18.64 -1.88
C GLY A 58 -3.90 -17.36 -1.88
N PHE A 59 -4.82 -17.23 -0.91
CA PHE A 59 -5.57 -15.99 -0.72
C PHE A 59 -4.61 -14.85 -0.33
N PRO A 60 -4.82 -13.62 -0.82
CA PRO A 60 -4.09 -12.47 -0.32
C PRO A 60 -4.40 -12.25 1.16
N TYR A 61 -3.36 -12.16 1.97
CA TYR A 61 -3.46 -11.89 3.41
C TYR A 61 -2.22 -11.14 3.91
N GLY A 62 -2.31 -10.56 5.08
CA GLY A 62 -1.16 -9.97 5.76
C GLY A 62 -1.48 -9.59 7.19
N SER A 63 -0.48 -9.67 8.04
CA SER A 63 -0.45 -9.15 9.41
C SER A 63 0.63 -8.10 9.50
N PHE A 64 0.21 -6.90 9.91
CA PHE A 64 1.06 -5.72 9.96
C PHE A 64 0.88 -5.04 11.32
N LEU A 65 1.98 -4.62 11.92
CA LEU A 65 1.97 -3.97 13.22
C LEU A 65 2.97 -2.81 13.27
N ASP A 66 2.79 -1.94 14.24
CA ASP A 66 3.80 -0.97 14.67
C ASP A 66 4.32 -1.37 16.06
N THR A 67 5.62 -1.58 16.16
CA THR A 67 6.31 -1.91 17.41
C THR A 67 6.78 -0.68 18.18
N THR A 68 6.42 0.52 17.70
CA THR A 68 6.82 1.79 18.28
C THR A 68 5.60 2.60 18.69
N ASP A 69 5.72 3.34 19.78
CA ASP A 69 4.66 4.24 20.22
C ASP A 69 4.38 5.33 19.20
N GLN A 70 3.11 5.61 19.00
CA GLN A 70 2.63 6.72 18.20
C GLN A 70 1.90 7.71 19.12
N VAL A 71 2.38 8.95 19.17
CA VAL A 71 1.78 9.98 20.01
C VAL A 71 0.89 10.87 19.17
N ALA A 72 -0.37 11.04 19.56
CA ALA A 72 -1.25 12.09 19.07
C ALA A 72 -0.97 13.37 19.86
N GLY A 73 -0.25 14.31 19.26
CA GLY A 73 0.22 15.52 19.94
C GLY A 73 -0.85 16.62 20.12
N ALA A 74 -2.02 16.49 19.49
CA ALA A 74 -3.11 17.46 19.57
C ALA A 74 -4.48 16.77 19.45
N THR A 75 -5.48 17.35 20.09
CA THR A 75 -6.89 16.96 19.94
C THR A 75 -7.45 17.49 18.62
N THR A 76 -8.50 16.86 18.10
CA THR A 76 -9.18 17.23 16.84
C THR A 76 -8.30 17.16 15.59
N VAL A 77 -7.14 16.50 15.65
CA VAL A 77 -6.24 16.28 14.54
C VAL A 77 -6.16 14.80 14.21
N ALA A 78 -6.32 14.47 12.94
CA ALA A 78 -6.21 13.09 12.46
C ALA A 78 -4.75 12.69 12.29
N TYR A 79 -4.38 11.56 12.87
CA TYR A 79 -3.06 10.95 12.74
C TYR A 79 -3.17 9.62 12.02
N ALA A 80 -2.38 9.43 10.98
CA ALA A 80 -2.33 8.14 10.31
C ALA A 80 -1.62 7.11 11.18
N MET A 81 -2.24 5.96 11.41
CA MET A 81 -1.58 4.83 12.04
C MET A 81 -0.48 4.30 11.11
N ARG A 82 0.69 4.02 11.66
CA ARG A 82 1.84 3.52 10.92
C ARG A 82 1.98 2.02 11.10
N PHE A 83 2.64 1.41 10.14
CA PHE A 83 3.05 0.01 10.19
C PHE A 83 4.56 -0.05 9.94
N ASN A 84 5.34 -0.55 10.86
CA ASN A 84 6.78 -0.69 10.70
C ASN A 84 7.23 -2.15 10.51
N THR A 85 6.34 -3.10 10.77
CA THR A 85 6.65 -4.53 10.74
C THR A 85 5.58 -5.29 9.97
N THR A 86 6.04 -6.18 9.11
CA THR A 86 5.21 -7.21 8.48
C THR A 86 5.56 -8.54 9.15
N GLU A 87 4.62 -9.17 9.83
CA GLU A 87 4.84 -10.51 10.40
C GLU A 87 4.80 -11.57 9.31
N TYR A 88 3.74 -11.54 8.51
CA TYR A 88 3.59 -12.38 7.33
C TYR A 88 2.64 -11.71 6.34
N SER A 89 2.86 -11.96 5.07
CA SER A 89 1.99 -11.46 4.03
C SER A 89 2.08 -12.28 2.75
N ASN A 90 1.00 -12.28 1.98
CA ASN A 90 0.92 -12.80 0.63
C ASN A 90 0.13 -11.81 -0.22
N SER A 91 0.79 -11.19 -1.20
CA SER A 91 0.18 -10.20 -2.12
C SER A 91 -0.49 -9.00 -1.43
N VAL A 92 -0.11 -8.72 -0.17
CA VAL A 92 -0.46 -7.49 0.55
C VAL A 92 0.83 -6.91 1.12
N THR A 93 1.05 -5.62 0.92
CA THR A 93 2.28 -4.93 1.32
C THR A 93 1.99 -3.62 2.03
N ILE A 94 2.94 -3.20 2.88
CA ILE A 94 2.95 -1.84 3.42
C ILE A 94 3.42 -0.90 2.29
N ALA A 95 2.64 0.15 2.05
CA ALA A 95 3.01 1.23 1.15
C ALA A 95 3.13 2.53 1.93
N SER A 96 4.13 3.33 1.57
CA SER A 96 4.42 4.61 2.21
C SER A 96 3.87 5.79 1.41
N LYS A 97 3.45 6.83 2.13
CA LYS A 97 3.34 8.18 1.58
C LYS A 97 4.70 8.83 1.72
N THR A 98 5.26 9.30 0.63
CA THR A 98 6.58 9.96 0.61
C THR A 98 6.45 11.42 0.23
N ALA A 99 7.33 12.27 0.78
CA ALA A 99 7.44 13.66 0.40
C ALA A 99 8.91 14.03 0.25
N ALA A 100 9.28 14.65 -0.88
CA ALA A 100 10.61 15.20 -1.12
C ALA A 100 10.56 16.71 -1.04
N PHE A 101 11.44 17.33 -0.24
CA PHE A 101 11.45 18.76 0.00
C PHE A 101 12.85 19.23 0.44
N THR A 102 13.09 20.54 0.43
CA THR A 102 14.26 21.14 1.08
C THR A 102 13.81 21.88 2.33
N ALA A 103 14.52 21.66 3.43
CA ALA A 103 14.17 22.24 4.72
C ALA A 103 15.37 22.40 5.63
N SER A 104 15.20 23.23 6.67
CA SER A 104 16.10 23.32 7.82
C SER A 104 15.37 22.96 9.10
N ILE A 105 16.11 22.53 10.13
CA ILE A 105 15.56 22.30 11.47
C ILE A 105 16.39 23.08 12.47
N ASN A 106 15.74 23.94 13.25
CA ASN A 106 16.38 24.79 14.26
C ASN A 106 15.33 25.31 15.26
N ASN A 107 15.67 26.31 16.06
CA ASN A 107 14.75 26.98 16.99
C ASN A 107 13.97 28.15 16.37
N GLY A 108 13.94 28.28 15.05
CA GLY A 108 13.46 29.47 14.33
C GLY A 108 14.58 30.49 14.10
N GLY A 109 15.83 30.18 14.47
CA GLY A 109 17.03 31.01 14.35
C GLY A 109 18.28 30.16 14.13
N VAL A 110 19.32 30.37 14.91
CA VAL A 110 20.66 29.78 14.71
C VAL A 110 21.02 28.67 15.72
N LEU A 111 20.12 28.32 16.61
CA LEU A 111 20.33 27.29 17.64
C LEU A 111 19.51 26.04 17.32
N ALA A 112 19.87 24.94 17.98
CA ALA A 112 19.10 23.70 17.90
C ALA A 112 17.68 23.92 18.40
N GLY A 113 16.72 23.30 17.74
CA GLY A 113 15.31 23.38 18.08
C GLY A 113 14.47 22.38 17.30
N THR A 114 13.16 22.51 17.43
CA THR A 114 12.18 21.59 16.84
C THR A 114 11.39 22.21 15.68
N VAL A 115 11.79 23.38 15.17
CA VAL A 115 11.10 24.01 14.05
C VAL A 115 11.70 23.53 12.74
N LEU A 116 10.90 22.81 11.97
CA LEU A 116 11.20 22.45 10.58
C LEU A 116 10.66 23.56 9.68
N THR A 117 11.53 24.22 8.95
CA THR A 117 11.15 25.23 7.96
C THR A 117 11.36 24.66 6.56
N VAL A 118 10.26 24.42 5.85
CA VAL A 118 10.25 23.88 4.48
C VAL A 118 10.35 25.05 3.51
N ALA A 119 11.43 25.08 2.75
CA ALA A 119 11.72 26.10 1.75
C ALA A 119 11.12 25.76 0.39
N THR A 120 11.23 24.52 -0.05
CA THR A 120 10.67 24.03 -1.31
C THR A 120 10.10 22.63 -1.12
N ILE A 121 9.11 22.27 -1.93
CA ILE A 121 8.54 20.93 -1.94
C ILE A 121 8.38 20.44 -3.38
N ALA A 122 8.67 19.18 -3.64
CA ALA A 122 8.53 18.59 -4.96
C ALA A 122 7.04 18.52 -5.37
N VAL A 123 6.79 18.67 -6.65
CA VAL A 123 5.43 18.58 -7.22
C VAL A 123 4.77 17.25 -6.87
N GLY A 124 3.57 17.30 -6.35
CA GLY A 124 2.81 16.12 -5.94
C GLY A 124 3.18 15.57 -4.57
N SER A 125 4.22 16.11 -3.92
CA SER A 125 4.56 15.76 -2.54
C SER A 125 3.68 16.51 -1.55
N VAL A 126 3.33 15.81 -0.44
CA VAL A 126 2.57 16.41 0.69
C VAL A 126 3.19 15.91 1.98
N ILE A 127 3.46 16.82 2.90
CA ILE A 127 3.96 16.50 4.24
C ILE A 127 2.77 16.16 5.13
N TYR A 128 2.84 14.99 5.77
CA TYR A 128 1.83 14.51 6.71
C TYR A 128 2.39 14.43 8.13
N LEU A 129 1.51 14.55 9.11
CA LEU A 129 1.85 14.26 10.51
C LEU A 129 2.27 12.80 10.67
N GLY A 130 3.28 12.58 11.50
CA GLY A 130 3.87 11.25 11.71
C GLY A 130 4.94 10.86 10.70
N MET A 131 5.15 11.60 9.60
CA MET A 131 6.24 11.33 8.66
C MET A 131 7.59 11.31 9.37
N GLN A 132 8.34 10.25 9.17
CA GLN A 132 9.74 10.17 9.57
C GLN A 132 10.60 10.88 8.56
N LEU A 133 11.50 11.72 9.06
CA LEU A 133 12.39 12.54 8.22
C LEU A 133 13.75 11.88 8.07
N THR A 134 14.28 11.91 6.85
CA THR A 134 15.64 11.53 6.54
C THR A 134 16.31 12.63 5.72
N GLY A 135 17.59 12.86 5.95
CA GLY A 135 18.37 13.90 5.28
C GLY A 135 19.74 14.02 5.94
N VAL A 136 20.64 14.79 5.30
CA VAL A 136 21.98 15.02 5.85
C VAL A 136 21.87 15.81 7.16
N GLY A 137 22.40 15.25 8.26
CA GLY A 137 22.38 15.87 9.58
C GLY A 137 21.08 15.71 10.35
N VAL A 138 20.04 15.09 9.77
CA VAL A 138 18.78 14.79 10.46
C VAL A 138 18.97 13.60 11.39
N THR A 139 18.63 13.78 12.67
CA THR A 139 18.68 12.71 13.67
C THR A 139 17.71 11.59 13.31
N ALA A 140 18.18 10.33 13.35
CA ALA A 140 17.35 9.17 13.06
C ALA A 140 16.10 9.13 13.95
N GLY A 141 14.94 8.78 13.38
CA GLY A 141 13.68 8.73 14.08
C GLY A 141 12.97 10.08 14.25
N THR A 142 13.55 11.18 13.76
CA THR A 142 12.87 12.49 13.75
C THR A 142 11.57 12.41 12.94
N ARG A 143 10.47 12.93 13.50
CA ARG A 143 9.13 12.90 12.88
C ARG A 143 8.47 14.27 12.89
N VAL A 144 7.60 14.50 11.92
CA VAL A 144 6.72 15.68 11.91
C VAL A 144 5.59 15.43 12.92
N ILE A 145 5.45 16.29 13.94
CA ILE A 145 4.46 16.13 15.02
C ILE A 145 3.35 17.17 15.00
N ALA A 146 3.59 18.34 14.41
CA ALA A 146 2.54 19.35 14.31
C ALA A 146 2.74 20.24 13.07
N PHE A 147 1.64 20.75 12.54
CA PHE A 147 1.61 21.87 11.59
C PHE A 147 1.65 23.18 12.36
N VAL A 148 2.44 24.15 11.90
CA VAL A 148 2.50 25.51 12.48
C VAL A 148 1.92 26.52 11.49
N SER A 149 2.64 26.79 10.39
CA SER A 149 2.10 27.60 9.29
C SER A 149 1.91 26.82 8.00
N GLY A 150 2.54 25.65 7.90
CA GLY A 150 2.40 24.75 6.77
C GLY A 150 1.15 23.88 6.90
N SER A 151 0.54 23.55 5.77
CA SER A 151 -0.61 22.64 5.66
C SER A 151 -0.31 21.42 4.77
N GLY A 152 0.94 20.97 4.78
CA GLY A 152 1.43 19.87 3.92
C GLY A 152 2.37 20.32 2.80
N GLY A 153 2.54 21.63 2.60
CA GLY A 153 3.43 22.24 1.60
C GLY A 153 4.60 23.03 2.21
N VAL A 154 4.95 24.13 1.58
CA VAL A 154 5.91 25.10 2.12
C VAL A 154 5.35 25.73 3.39
N GLY A 155 6.19 25.94 4.40
CA GLY A 155 5.79 26.47 5.69
C GLY A 155 6.60 25.90 6.85
N THR A 156 6.11 26.11 8.07
CA THR A 156 6.76 25.65 9.30
C THR A 156 5.98 24.54 9.96
N TYR A 157 6.72 23.61 10.54
CA TYR A 157 6.22 22.41 11.22
C TYR A 157 7.00 22.20 12.51
N THR A 158 6.46 21.44 13.42
CA THR A 158 7.20 20.98 14.62
C THR A 158 7.66 19.55 14.40
N VAL A 159 8.90 19.25 14.78
CA VAL A 159 9.47 17.91 14.75
C VAL A 159 9.74 17.37 16.15
N SER A 160 9.84 16.03 16.27
CA SER A 160 9.97 15.33 17.55
C SER A 160 11.35 15.50 18.20
N ALA A 161 12.40 15.77 17.42
CA ALA A 161 13.76 15.88 17.93
C ALA A 161 14.31 17.31 17.78
N SER A 162 14.84 17.87 18.85
CA SER A 162 15.55 19.14 18.82
C SER A 162 16.93 18.96 18.20
N GLN A 163 17.21 19.70 17.13
CA GLN A 163 18.45 19.60 16.38
C GLN A 163 18.74 20.87 15.60
N LEU A 164 19.97 20.99 15.11
CA LEU A 164 20.38 22.08 14.22
C LEU A 164 20.81 21.48 12.88
N VAL A 165 19.95 21.63 11.87
CA VAL A 165 20.19 21.18 10.51
C VAL A 165 20.04 22.35 9.56
N ALA A 166 21.07 22.63 8.79
CA ALA A 166 21.00 23.63 7.73
C ALA A 166 19.99 23.21 6.65
N THR A 167 19.65 24.14 5.76
CA THR A 167 18.76 23.83 4.63
C THR A 167 19.37 22.77 3.73
N VAL A 168 18.79 21.58 3.74
CA VAL A 168 19.21 20.39 2.97
C VAL A 168 18.00 19.72 2.33
N ALA A 169 18.27 18.86 1.35
CA ALA A 169 17.25 17.97 0.82
C ALA A 169 16.86 16.92 1.88
N MET A 170 15.56 16.79 2.10
CA MET A 170 14.98 15.84 3.04
C MET A 170 13.90 15.01 2.35
N VAL A 171 13.71 13.82 2.86
CA VAL A 171 12.59 12.92 2.48
C VAL A 171 11.80 12.60 3.73
N GLY A 172 10.49 12.81 3.65
CA GLY A 172 9.52 12.32 4.64
C GLY A 172 8.93 11.01 4.17
N ASP A 173 8.82 10.03 5.06
CA ASP A 173 8.24 8.71 4.84
C ASP A 173 7.19 8.38 5.90
N LEU A 174 6.02 7.91 5.44
CA LEU A 174 4.91 7.52 6.32
C LEU A 174 4.32 6.20 5.83
N PRO A 175 4.76 5.06 6.39
CA PRO A 175 4.24 3.73 6.05
C PRO A 175 2.89 3.49 6.73
N SER A 176 1.84 4.10 6.21
CA SER A 176 0.49 4.09 6.80
C SER A 176 -0.58 3.50 5.87
N LYS A 177 -0.18 2.88 4.78
CA LYS A 177 -1.08 2.33 3.77
C LYS A 177 -0.80 0.86 3.57
N LEU A 178 -1.85 0.05 3.58
CA LEU A 178 -1.80 -1.33 3.10
C LEU A 178 -2.27 -1.37 1.65
N SER A 179 -1.50 -2.02 0.80
CA SER A 179 -1.81 -2.18 -0.62
C SER A 179 -1.93 -3.65 -0.97
N ALA A 180 -3.09 -4.04 -1.46
CA ALA A 180 -3.30 -5.37 -2.03
C ALA A 180 -2.97 -5.35 -3.53
N GLU A 181 -2.25 -6.36 -3.99
CA GLU A 181 -1.87 -6.51 -5.39
C GLU A 181 -3.08 -6.79 -6.29
N PHE A 182 -4.06 -7.53 -5.77
CA PHE A 182 -5.22 -7.96 -6.52
C PHE A 182 -6.50 -7.26 -6.05
N PRO A 183 -7.41 -6.92 -6.97
CA PRO A 183 -8.73 -6.44 -6.58
C PRO A 183 -9.55 -7.58 -5.95
N GLY A 184 -10.32 -7.27 -4.91
CA GLY A 184 -11.11 -8.26 -4.21
C GLY A 184 -11.88 -7.69 -3.02
N ILE A 185 -12.55 -8.58 -2.30
CA ILE A 185 -13.20 -8.29 -1.03
C ILE A 185 -12.26 -8.80 0.07
N TYR A 186 -11.86 -7.90 0.96
CA TYR A 186 -10.95 -8.18 2.06
C TYR A 186 -11.66 -8.01 3.39
N ASN A 187 -11.45 -8.94 4.31
CA ASN A 187 -11.81 -8.77 5.70
C ASN A 187 -10.65 -8.06 6.42
N LEU A 188 -10.94 -6.91 7.02
CA LEU A 188 -9.97 -6.11 7.74
C LEU A 188 -10.28 -6.20 9.23
N GLN A 189 -9.28 -6.57 10.02
CA GLN A 189 -9.33 -6.54 11.47
C GLN A 189 -8.22 -5.63 11.97
N ALA A 190 -8.55 -4.71 12.86
CA ALA A 190 -7.60 -3.79 13.46
C ALA A 190 -7.77 -3.81 14.98
N SER A 191 -6.65 -3.77 15.70
CA SER A 191 -6.60 -3.56 17.13
C SER A 191 -5.59 -2.48 17.44
N ALA A 192 -5.88 -1.67 18.45
CA ALA A 192 -4.96 -0.65 18.95
C ALA A 192 -5.00 -0.63 20.47
N GLU A 193 -3.85 -0.57 21.11
CA GLU A 193 -3.73 -0.25 22.51
C GLU A 193 -3.61 1.28 22.63
N LEU A 194 -4.46 1.87 23.46
CA LEU A 194 -4.54 3.32 23.62
C LEU A 194 -4.20 3.67 25.09
N LEU A 195 -3.15 4.47 25.27
CA LEU A 195 -2.76 4.99 26.57
C LEU A 195 -3.09 6.47 26.64
N ASN A 196 -3.98 6.85 27.57
CA ASN A 196 -4.22 8.25 27.91
C ASN A 196 -3.26 8.68 29.01
N THR A 197 -2.33 9.57 28.71
CA THR A 197 -1.38 10.15 29.68
C THR A 197 -1.83 11.51 30.19
N GLY A 198 -2.94 12.05 29.71
CA GLY A 198 -3.52 13.31 30.13
C GLY A 198 -4.50 13.16 31.31
N ALA A 199 -4.82 14.27 31.98
CA ALA A 199 -5.89 14.31 32.96
C ALA A 199 -7.27 14.34 32.28
N GLY A 200 -8.18 13.49 32.71
CA GLY A 200 -9.57 13.43 32.24
C GLY A 200 -9.81 12.38 31.14
N SER A 201 -11.07 12.23 30.75
CA SER A 201 -11.48 11.30 29.71
C SER A 201 -11.20 11.88 28.32
N GLN A 202 -10.68 11.04 27.42
CA GLN A 202 -10.46 11.38 26.02
C GLN A 202 -11.25 10.41 25.13
N THR A 203 -11.85 10.95 24.07
CA THR A 203 -12.50 10.14 23.04
C THR A 203 -11.53 9.95 21.89
N VAL A 204 -11.36 8.71 21.46
CA VAL A 204 -10.54 8.35 20.29
C VAL A 204 -11.45 7.68 19.27
N GLU A 205 -11.40 8.18 18.05
CA GLU A 205 -12.09 7.60 16.91
C GLU A 205 -11.06 6.99 15.97
N ILE A 206 -11.28 5.75 15.55
CA ILE A 206 -10.42 5.05 14.58
C ILE A 206 -11.27 4.73 13.35
N TRP A 207 -10.80 5.12 12.17
CA TRP A 207 -11.47 4.80 10.91
C TRP A 207 -10.50 4.35 9.84
N ILE A 208 -11.03 3.59 8.89
CA ILE A 208 -10.27 3.07 7.75
C ILE A 208 -10.65 3.88 6.52
N MET A 209 -9.64 4.40 5.82
CA MET A 209 -9.83 5.13 4.57
C MET A 209 -9.53 4.20 3.38
N ARG A 210 -10.43 4.16 2.41
CA ARG A 210 -10.17 3.48 1.13
C ARG A 210 -9.67 4.51 0.11
N ASN A 211 -8.48 4.30 -0.45
CA ASN A 211 -7.83 5.22 -1.40
C ASN A 211 -7.71 6.67 -0.88
N GLY A 212 -7.59 6.84 0.45
CA GLY A 212 -7.47 8.15 1.09
C GLY A 212 -8.78 8.91 1.27
N VAL A 213 -9.92 8.26 1.09
CA VAL A 213 -11.27 8.83 1.25
C VAL A 213 -12.06 7.99 2.25
N ASN A 214 -12.83 8.66 3.16
CA ASN A 214 -13.77 8.02 4.08
C ASN A 214 -15.00 7.51 3.32
#